data_aa3630d26731e24bfb9f997051e2e4ce
#
_entry.id   aa3630d26731e24bfb9f997051e2e4ce
#
_cell.length_a   1.000
_cell.length_b   1.000
_cell.length_c   1.000
_cell.angle_alpha   90.00
_cell.angle_beta   90.00
_cell.angle_gamma   90.00
#
_symmetry.space_group_name_H-M   'P 1'
#
loop_
_entity.id
_entity.type
_entity.pdbx_description
1 polymer ?
#
loop_
_entity_poly.entity_id
_entity_poly.type
_entity_poly.pdbx_seq_one_letter_code
_entity_poly.pdbx_strand_id
1 'polypeptide(L)'
;MDKTKTTDESMKYKLYLLLFIFSTITLHAQTSDQYSFKLQGIYGTIIPHDQHVKPLIENHVFGTEFAVEFQTMGEKPWQQFNSFPVIGLGTVWLNLGNPQKLGNAFALYPYLTYSLIRTRYFRLNMKVGAGASYLTKNYKNTNTNSLGETIPFDSTNAAIGSALNVYLSGGGSLEIPISKGFSLTAEYTWNHMSNGSTVVPNSGLNLLNGFIGVKYFPNYRKFNSPSKQILKDIPHKYSVEIIASGGFRQLFYLDNRTYPIASIAIGVYRPITNYYRMGLGLDAFYDGVYDGTSLYERTYITSNLLKNKLRAGISWQHEVLLGRITAGIDLGLYLYDPLKNLSPYNDAKNGQLDKPLIYPYNINNEDGWFYTRATFKYALTNHVFISLGLKTHLQKAEFIEWGLGYKF
;
A
#
# COMPACT_ATOMS: atom_id res chain seq x y z
N MET A 1 33.96 -4.84 27.39
CA MET A 1 32.86 -5.83 27.21
C MET A 1 32.21 -5.54 25.86
N ASP A 2 32.29 -6.50 24.99
CA ASP A 2 32.25 -6.42 23.53
C ASP A 2 30.83 -6.26 22.98
N LYS A 3 30.46 -5.06 22.51
CA LYS A 3 29.14 -4.76 21.90
C LYS A 3 29.02 -5.31 20.46
N THR A 4 30.07 -5.83 19.88
CA THR A 4 30.09 -6.33 18.50
C THR A 4 29.57 -7.75 18.35
N LYS A 5 29.58 -8.57 19.39
CA LYS A 5 29.08 -9.96 19.35
C LYS A 5 27.55 -10.07 19.40
N THR A 6 26.85 -9.11 20.03
CA THR A 6 25.39 -9.17 20.18
C THR A 6 24.62 -8.77 18.93
N THR A 7 25.22 -7.98 18.02
CA THR A 7 24.59 -7.58 16.74
C THR A 7 24.64 -8.69 15.70
N ASP A 8 25.68 -9.50 15.68
CA ASP A 8 25.86 -10.60 14.72
C ASP A 8 24.90 -11.78 15.01
N GLU A 9 24.66 -12.10 16.28
CA GLU A 9 23.69 -13.14 16.67
C GLU A 9 22.24 -12.73 16.35
N SER A 10 21.85 -11.48 16.64
CA SER A 10 20.51 -10.97 16.29
C SER A 10 20.24 -11.03 14.79
N MET A 11 21.24 -10.78 13.96
CA MET A 11 21.12 -10.83 12.50
C MET A 11 20.98 -12.28 12.00
N LYS A 12 21.67 -13.24 12.62
CA LYS A 12 21.55 -14.68 12.31
C LYS A 12 20.16 -15.22 12.64
N TYR A 13 19.59 -14.86 13.80
CA TYR A 13 18.22 -15.28 14.16
C TYR A 13 17.16 -14.70 13.20
N LYS A 14 17.31 -13.45 12.74
CA LYS A 14 16.43 -12.85 11.75
C LYS A 14 16.54 -13.56 10.39
N LEU A 15 17.75 -13.95 10.00
CA LEU A 15 17.98 -14.71 8.77
C LEU A 15 17.39 -16.13 8.86
N TYR A 16 17.55 -16.81 10.00
CA TYR A 16 16.95 -18.14 10.22
C TYR A 16 15.43 -18.09 10.27
N LEU A 17 14.84 -17.05 10.87
CA LEU A 17 13.39 -16.84 10.86
C LEU A 17 12.86 -16.62 9.42
N LEU A 18 13.59 -15.85 8.61
CA LEU A 18 13.26 -15.64 7.19
C LEU A 18 13.38 -16.95 6.39
N LEU A 19 14.41 -17.73 6.60
CA LEU A 19 14.61 -19.05 5.97
C LEU A 19 13.55 -20.06 6.43
N PHE A 20 13.14 -20.02 7.70
CA PHE A 20 12.08 -20.88 8.23
C PHE A 20 10.73 -20.53 7.63
N ILE A 21 10.41 -19.24 7.49
CA ILE A 21 9.19 -18.77 6.80
C ILE A 21 9.22 -19.20 5.33
N PHE A 22 10.37 -19.11 4.66
CA PHE A 22 10.53 -19.59 3.29
C PHE A 22 10.36 -21.11 3.17
N SER A 23 10.86 -21.89 4.13
CA SER A 23 10.74 -23.37 4.12
C SER A 23 9.31 -23.84 4.34
N THR A 24 8.49 -23.11 5.11
CA THR A 24 7.08 -23.46 5.31
C THR A 24 6.19 -23.18 4.10
N ILE A 25 6.61 -22.28 3.20
CA ILE A 25 5.91 -22.00 1.93
C ILE A 25 6.12 -23.13 0.92
N THR A 26 7.21 -23.88 1.00
CA THR A 26 7.53 -24.94 0.03
C THR A 26 6.86 -26.28 0.31
N LEU A 27 6.23 -26.49 1.47
CA LEU A 27 5.67 -27.77 1.88
C LEU A 27 4.28 -28.14 1.29
N HIS A 28 3.67 -27.27 0.47
CA HIS A 28 2.40 -27.57 -0.19
C HIS A 28 2.48 -27.61 -1.73
N ALA A 29 3.68 -27.73 -2.29
CA ALA A 29 3.91 -27.75 -3.73
C ALA A 29 3.74 -29.17 -4.32
N GLN A 30 2.50 -29.70 -4.33
CA GLN A 30 2.21 -30.96 -4.99
C GLN A 30 1.90 -30.85 -6.49
N THR A 31 2.02 -29.67 -7.11
CA THR A 31 1.85 -29.49 -8.56
C THR A 31 3.00 -28.69 -9.14
N SER A 32 4.11 -29.34 -9.43
CA SER A 32 5.36 -28.75 -9.94
C SER A 32 5.25 -28.07 -11.31
N ASP A 33 4.12 -28.15 -11.99
CA ASP A 33 3.95 -27.77 -13.38
C ASP A 33 3.51 -26.32 -13.60
N GLN A 34 3.32 -25.54 -12.52
CA GLN A 34 2.65 -24.23 -12.59
C GLN A 34 3.57 -23.05 -12.26
N TYR A 35 4.82 -23.33 -11.93
CA TYR A 35 5.77 -22.27 -11.57
C TYR A 35 6.49 -21.71 -12.78
N SER A 36 6.79 -20.42 -12.69
CA SER A 36 7.70 -19.73 -13.59
C SER A 36 8.60 -18.77 -12.83
N PHE A 37 9.75 -18.51 -13.38
CA PHE A 37 10.74 -17.55 -12.87
C PHE A 37 10.85 -16.42 -13.87
N LYS A 38 10.80 -15.18 -13.38
CA LYS A 38 10.87 -13.98 -14.22
C LYS A 38 12.05 -13.14 -13.78
N LEU A 39 12.87 -12.69 -14.73
CA LEU A 39 13.97 -11.76 -14.52
C LEU A 39 13.83 -10.62 -15.50
N GLN A 40 13.80 -9.37 -14.99
CA GLN A 40 13.62 -8.17 -15.79
C GLN A 40 14.61 -7.08 -15.40
N GLY A 41 15.10 -6.33 -16.39
CA GLY A 41 15.73 -5.03 -16.19
C GLY A 41 14.67 -3.95 -16.07
N ILE A 42 14.94 -2.94 -15.27
CA ILE A 42 14.03 -1.81 -14.99
C ILE A 42 14.70 -0.51 -15.41
N TYR A 43 13.94 0.36 -16.08
CA TYR A 43 14.32 1.73 -16.36
C TYR A 43 13.11 2.65 -16.23
N GLY A 44 13.29 3.80 -15.57
CA GLY A 44 12.15 4.68 -15.32
C GLY A 44 12.54 6.04 -14.74
N THR A 45 11.55 6.70 -14.15
CA THR A 45 11.71 8.03 -13.59
C THR A 45 10.83 8.23 -12.35
N ILE A 46 11.25 9.11 -11.45
CA ILE A 46 10.43 9.59 -10.34
C ILE A 46 9.54 10.72 -10.85
N ILE A 47 8.26 10.69 -10.51
CA ILE A 47 7.29 11.75 -10.85
C ILE A 47 7.46 12.91 -9.85
N PRO A 48 7.71 14.15 -10.30
CA PRO A 48 7.84 15.31 -9.42
C PRO A 48 6.45 15.83 -8.97
N HIS A 49 5.73 15.03 -8.19
CA HIS A 49 4.36 15.32 -7.75
C HIS A 49 4.28 16.32 -6.58
N ASP A 50 5.41 16.60 -5.92
CA ASP A 50 5.52 17.52 -4.79
C ASP A 50 6.73 18.43 -5.00
N GLN A 51 6.61 19.72 -4.61
CA GLN A 51 7.69 20.71 -4.75
C GLN A 51 8.96 20.33 -3.97
N HIS A 52 8.83 19.58 -2.87
CA HIS A 52 9.95 19.12 -2.05
C HIS A 52 10.59 17.82 -2.58
N VAL A 53 9.89 17.06 -3.42
CA VAL A 53 10.42 15.87 -4.10
C VAL A 53 11.19 16.26 -5.36
N LYS A 54 10.75 17.30 -6.07
CA LYS A 54 11.35 17.74 -7.33
C LYS A 54 12.88 17.96 -7.26
N PRO A 55 13.45 18.63 -6.24
CA PRO A 55 14.90 18.85 -6.12
C PRO A 55 15.71 17.57 -5.86
N LEU A 56 15.06 16.47 -5.45
CA LEU A 56 15.72 15.18 -5.20
C LEU A 56 15.94 14.37 -6.47
N ILE A 57 15.28 14.74 -7.57
CA ILE A 57 15.33 14.02 -8.85
C ILE A 57 16.50 14.54 -9.67
N GLU A 58 17.58 13.76 -9.78
CA GLU A 58 18.76 14.10 -10.54
C GLU A 58 18.86 13.29 -11.84
N ASN A 59 18.61 11.98 -11.76
CA ASN A 59 18.77 11.06 -12.87
C ASN A 59 17.61 10.07 -12.95
N HIS A 60 17.63 9.24 -13.99
CA HIS A 60 16.68 8.16 -14.17
C HIS A 60 16.87 7.04 -13.13
N VAL A 61 15.78 6.34 -12.85
CA VAL A 61 15.76 5.13 -12.03
C VAL A 61 16.15 3.95 -12.90
N PHE A 62 16.98 3.04 -12.38
CA PHE A 62 17.28 1.76 -13.02
C PHE A 62 17.39 0.65 -11.98
N GLY A 63 17.19 -0.58 -12.42
CA GLY A 63 17.23 -1.69 -11.48
C GLY A 63 16.89 -3.03 -12.09
N THR A 64 16.54 -3.97 -11.24
CA THR A 64 16.17 -5.34 -11.63
C THR A 64 15.01 -5.86 -10.79
N GLU A 65 14.17 -6.70 -11.38
CA GLU A 65 13.16 -7.51 -10.70
C GLU A 65 13.45 -8.98 -10.94
N PHE A 66 13.45 -9.77 -9.86
CA PHE A 66 13.30 -11.22 -9.91
C PHE A 66 11.96 -11.60 -9.29
N ALA A 67 11.22 -12.48 -9.95
CA ALA A 67 9.95 -12.94 -9.43
C ALA A 67 9.77 -14.45 -9.62
N VAL A 68 9.08 -15.05 -8.66
CA VAL A 68 8.51 -16.41 -8.76
C VAL A 68 7.01 -16.26 -8.95
N GLU A 69 6.47 -16.87 -9.99
CA GLU A 69 5.06 -16.80 -10.34
C GLU A 69 4.43 -18.18 -10.32
N PHE A 70 3.18 -18.22 -9.91
CA PHE A 70 2.34 -19.41 -9.88
C PHE A 70 1.06 -19.18 -10.70
N GLN A 71 0.88 -19.96 -11.79
CA GLN A 71 -0.33 -19.91 -12.59
C GLN A 71 -1.44 -20.70 -11.90
N THR A 72 -2.54 -20.03 -11.56
CA THR A 72 -3.72 -20.73 -10.99
C THR A 72 -4.47 -21.52 -12.07
N MET A 73 -4.92 -22.72 -11.70
CA MET A 73 -5.57 -23.66 -12.63
C MET A 73 -7.05 -23.90 -12.32
N GLY A 74 -7.63 -23.15 -11.38
CA GLY A 74 -9.06 -23.25 -11.06
C GLY A 74 -9.40 -24.28 -9.98
N GLU A 75 -8.41 -24.72 -9.18
CA GLU A 75 -8.63 -25.65 -8.06
C GLU A 75 -9.57 -25.08 -7.00
N LYS A 76 -9.57 -23.73 -6.85
CA LYS A 76 -10.46 -23.03 -5.94
C LYS A 76 -11.44 -22.16 -6.72
N PRO A 77 -12.71 -22.03 -6.28
CA PRO A 77 -13.72 -21.23 -6.98
C PRO A 77 -13.29 -19.81 -7.32
N TRP A 78 -12.60 -19.11 -6.38
CA TRP A 78 -12.14 -17.74 -6.61
C TRP A 78 -11.17 -17.60 -7.79
N GLN A 79 -10.35 -18.65 -8.08
CA GLN A 79 -9.43 -18.64 -9.21
C GLN A 79 -10.20 -18.62 -10.54
N GLN A 80 -11.29 -19.37 -10.61
CA GLN A 80 -12.14 -19.41 -11.81
C GLN A 80 -12.94 -18.11 -11.97
N PHE A 81 -13.51 -17.58 -10.88
CA PHE A 81 -14.23 -16.32 -10.89
C PHE A 81 -13.34 -15.15 -11.32
N ASN A 82 -12.08 -15.17 -10.95
CA ASN A 82 -11.08 -14.18 -11.31
C ASN A 82 -10.30 -14.52 -12.60
N SER A 83 -10.83 -15.41 -13.45
CA SER A 83 -10.24 -15.77 -14.75
C SER A 83 -8.82 -16.32 -14.68
N PHE A 84 -8.53 -17.14 -13.68
CA PHE A 84 -7.26 -17.83 -13.47
C PHE A 84 -6.04 -16.90 -13.38
N PRO A 85 -5.99 -15.99 -12.39
CA PRO A 85 -4.89 -15.05 -12.25
C PRO A 85 -3.58 -15.77 -11.97
N VAL A 86 -2.47 -15.11 -12.31
CA VAL A 86 -1.14 -15.51 -11.85
C VAL A 86 -0.87 -14.86 -10.50
N ILE A 87 -0.42 -15.64 -9.52
CA ILE A 87 0.07 -15.16 -8.24
C ILE A 87 1.59 -15.06 -8.35
N GLY A 88 2.16 -13.90 -8.03
CA GLY A 88 3.60 -13.67 -8.04
C GLY A 88 4.13 -13.19 -6.71
N LEU A 89 5.41 -13.47 -6.46
CA LEU A 89 6.22 -12.86 -5.43
C LEU A 89 7.44 -12.25 -6.10
N GLY A 90 7.51 -10.92 -6.11
CA GLY A 90 8.58 -10.15 -6.73
C GLY A 90 9.55 -9.58 -5.70
N THR A 91 10.84 -9.59 -6.05
CA THR A 91 11.90 -8.85 -5.36
C THR A 91 12.46 -7.83 -6.34
N VAL A 92 12.55 -6.59 -5.91
CA VAL A 92 13.01 -5.46 -6.73
C VAL A 92 14.20 -4.80 -6.05
N TRP A 93 15.22 -4.49 -6.85
CA TRP A 93 16.27 -3.55 -6.51
C TRP A 93 16.21 -2.37 -7.47
N LEU A 94 16.25 -1.14 -6.94
CA LEU A 94 16.27 0.10 -7.70
C LEU A 94 17.39 1.01 -7.21
N ASN A 95 18.18 1.55 -8.12
CA ASN A 95 18.91 2.78 -7.91
C ASN A 95 17.95 3.93 -8.24
N LEU A 96 17.74 4.86 -7.29
CA LEU A 96 16.75 5.92 -7.40
C LEU A 96 17.25 7.19 -8.12
N GLY A 97 18.40 7.10 -8.82
CA GLY A 97 18.94 8.18 -9.63
C GLY A 97 19.61 9.32 -8.86
N ASN A 98 19.59 9.31 -7.53
CA ASN A 98 20.30 10.25 -6.67
C ASN A 98 20.93 9.49 -5.49
N PRO A 99 22.19 9.00 -5.63
CA PRO A 99 22.85 8.19 -4.61
C PRO A 99 23.04 8.92 -3.28
N GLN A 100 23.16 10.23 -3.29
CA GLN A 100 23.43 11.03 -2.11
C GLN A 100 22.19 11.21 -1.25
N LYS A 101 21.01 11.42 -1.86
CA LYS A 101 19.77 11.79 -1.19
C LYS A 101 18.73 10.67 -1.15
N LEU A 102 18.57 9.90 -2.22
CA LEU A 102 17.58 8.83 -2.33
C LEU A 102 18.20 7.43 -2.21
N GLY A 103 19.45 7.26 -2.66
CA GLY A 103 20.15 5.98 -2.58
C GLY A 103 19.50 4.88 -3.41
N ASN A 104 19.34 3.72 -2.78
CA ASN A 104 18.73 2.54 -3.38
C ASN A 104 17.45 2.14 -2.63
N ALA A 105 16.53 1.48 -3.35
CA ALA A 105 15.37 0.83 -2.78
C ALA A 105 15.40 -0.67 -3.05
N PHE A 106 14.98 -1.45 -2.06
CA PHE A 106 14.72 -2.89 -2.16
C PHE A 106 13.26 -3.12 -1.82
N ALA A 107 12.54 -3.89 -2.63
CA ALA A 107 11.15 -4.23 -2.34
C ALA A 107 10.92 -5.73 -2.42
N LEU A 108 10.02 -6.22 -1.56
CA LEU A 108 9.46 -7.56 -1.60
C LEU A 108 7.94 -7.43 -1.61
N TYR A 109 7.29 -7.95 -2.66
CA TYR A 109 5.86 -7.77 -2.80
C TYR A 109 5.17 -8.94 -3.49
N PRO A 110 4.11 -9.48 -2.90
CA PRO A 110 3.14 -10.30 -3.60
C PRO A 110 2.35 -9.46 -4.62
N TYR A 111 1.98 -10.10 -5.74
CA TYR A 111 1.16 -9.47 -6.76
C TYR A 111 0.23 -10.46 -7.45
N LEU A 112 -0.80 -9.93 -8.07
CA LEU A 112 -1.69 -10.65 -8.97
C LEU A 112 -1.57 -10.10 -10.38
N THR A 113 -1.57 -11.01 -11.34
CA THR A 113 -1.59 -10.66 -12.76
C THR A 113 -2.85 -11.27 -13.40
N TYR A 114 -3.68 -10.40 -13.96
CA TYR A 114 -4.92 -10.77 -14.65
C TYR A 114 -4.70 -10.68 -16.16
N SER A 115 -4.95 -11.77 -16.88
CA SER A 115 -4.91 -11.74 -18.34
C SER A 115 -6.17 -11.09 -18.90
N LEU A 116 -6.01 -9.91 -19.51
CA LEU A 116 -7.07 -9.21 -20.24
C LEU A 116 -7.30 -9.83 -21.61
N ILE A 117 -6.20 -10.15 -22.31
CA ILE A 117 -6.21 -10.84 -23.60
C ILE A 117 -5.23 -12.00 -23.53
N ARG A 118 -5.70 -13.17 -23.93
CA ARG A 118 -4.89 -14.40 -23.95
C ARG A 118 -5.03 -15.08 -25.31
N THR A 119 -3.94 -15.04 -26.08
CA THR A 119 -3.84 -15.67 -27.38
C THR A 119 -2.70 -16.69 -27.37
N ARG A 120 -2.53 -17.43 -28.46
CA ARG A 120 -1.36 -18.31 -28.65
C ARG A 120 -0.06 -17.54 -28.90
N TYR A 121 -0.15 -16.26 -29.29
CA TYR A 121 1.00 -15.44 -29.69
C TYR A 121 1.45 -14.50 -28.58
N PHE A 122 0.51 -13.98 -27.80
CA PHE A 122 0.81 -13.03 -26.72
C PHE A 122 -0.27 -13.06 -25.66
N ARG A 123 0.09 -12.53 -24.49
CA ARG A 123 -0.84 -12.23 -23.39
C ARG A 123 -0.69 -10.77 -23.01
N LEU A 124 -1.79 -10.07 -22.97
CA LEU A 124 -1.87 -8.72 -22.38
C LEU A 124 -2.48 -8.86 -20.99
N ASN A 125 -1.78 -8.34 -20.00
CA ASN A 125 -2.18 -8.53 -18.61
C ASN A 125 -2.22 -7.18 -17.87
N MET A 126 -2.98 -7.16 -16.79
CA MET A 126 -2.94 -6.14 -15.75
C MET A 126 -2.29 -6.74 -14.51
N LYS A 127 -1.34 -6.02 -13.90
CA LYS A 127 -0.60 -6.41 -12.69
C LYS A 127 -0.95 -5.45 -11.56
N VAL A 128 -1.22 -6.00 -10.36
CA VAL A 128 -1.43 -5.22 -9.13
C VAL A 128 -0.74 -5.93 -7.98
N GLY A 129 0.07 -5.21 -7.23
CA GLY A 129 0.81 -5.76 -6.10
C GLY A 129 1.02 -4.75 -4.98
N ALA A 130 1.21 -5.26 -3.77
CA ALA A 130 1.51 -4.48 -2.59
C ALA A 130 2.45 -5.26 -1.68
N GLY A 131 3.40 -4.58 -1.04
CA GLY A 131 4.37 -5.20 -0.16
C GLY A 131 5.16 -4.18 0.63
N ALA A 132 6.37 -4.54 1.00
CA ALA A 132 7.27 -3.69 1.78
C ALA A 132 8.48 -3.28 0.93
N SER A 133 8.99 -2.08 1.20
CA SER A 133 10.26 -1.60 0.65
C SER A 133 11.16 -1.06 1.74
N TYR A 134 12.47 -1.23 1.51
CA TYR A 134 13.54 -0.67 2.33
C TYR A 134 14.35 0.31 1.49
N LEU A 135 14.44 1.56 1.98
CA LEU A 135 15.20 2.63 1.34
C LEU A 135 16.48 2.89 2.14
N THR A 136 17.61 2.93 1.44
CA THR A 136 18.93 3.11 2.07
C THR A 136 19.18 4.55 2.52
N LYS A 137 18.45 5.51 1.96
CA LYS A 137 18.51 6.93 2.33
C LYS A 137 17.12 7.44 2.67
N ASN A 138 17.00 8.18 3.77
CA ASN A 138 15.77 8.77 4.27
C ASN A 138 16.10 9.98 5.15
N TYR A 139 15.09 10.72 5.59
CA TYR A 139 15.25 11.92 6.43
C TYR A 139 16.06 11.68 7.71
N LYS A 140 15.97 10.50 8.33
CA LYS A 140 16.69 10.17 9.58
C LYS A 140 18.17 9.85 9.39
N ASN A 141 18.70 9.85 8.18
CA ASN A 141 20.13 9.68 7.96
C ASN A 141 20.88 10.94 8.39
N THR A 142 22.04 10.76 9.02
CA THR A 142 22.95 11.87 9.30
C THR A 142 23.40 12.54 8.01
N ASN A 143 23.52 13.84 8.04
CA ASN A 143 24.01 14.65 6.92
C ASN A 143 25.09 15.62 7.42
N THR A 144 25.79 16.27 6.51
CA THR A 144 26.76 17.33 6.83
C THR A 144 26.19 18.65 6.30
N ASN A 145 26.12 19.66 7.17
CA ASN A 145 25.66 20.99 6.77
C ASN A 145 26.73 21.77 6.00
N SER A 146 26.42 22.96 5.53
CA SER A 146 27.34 23.82 4.78
C SER A 146 28.56 24.27 5.56
N LEU A 147 28.54 24.13 6.89
CA LEU A 147 29.64 24.45 7.78
C LEU A 147 30.54 23.27 8.11
N GLY A 148 30.25 22.07 7.49
CA GLY A 148 30.98 20.84 7.76
C GLY A 148 30.55 20.10 9.03
N GLU A 149 29.52 20.54 9.73
CA GLU A 149 29.04 19.92 10.95
C GLU A 149 28.09 18.76 10.65
N THR A 150 28.22 17.66 11.38
CA THR A 150 27.31 16.52 11.28
C THR A 150 25.97 16.85 11.94
N ILE A 151 24.89 16.82 11.16
CA ILE A 151 23.51 16.98 11.64
C ILE A 151 22.82 15.59 11.68
N PRO A 152 21.95 15.35 12.70
CA PRO A 152 21.36 14.02 12.93
C PRO A 152 20.24 13.65 11.94
N PHE A 153 19.99 14.46 10.91
CA PHE A 153 18.95 14.23 9.91
C PHE A 153 19.30 14.90 8.58
N ASP A 154 18.75 14.38 7.49
CA ASP A 154 18.84 15.02 6.17
C ASP A 154 17.60 15.87 5.89
N SER A 155 17.64 17.15 6.24
CA SER A 155 16.55 18.11 6.05
C SER A 155 16.12 18.29 4.58
N THR A 156 16.95 17.87 3.63
CA THR A 156 16.64 17.95 2.19
C THR A 156 15.82 16.76 1.71
N ASN A 157 15.83 15.62 2.42
CA ASN A 157 15.06 14.43 2.04
C ASN A 157 13.63 14.49 2.60
N ALA A 158 12.78 15.31 2.00
CA ALA A 158 11.38 15.40 2.38
C ALA A 158 10.50 14.24 1.82
N ALA A 159 11.04 13.41 0.94
CA ALA A 159 10.27 12.33 0.32
C ALA A 159 9.97 11.20 1.30
N ILE A 160 10.97 10.76 2.06
CA ILE A 160 10.92 9.53 2.86
C ILE A 160 11.45 9.76 4.27
N GLY A 161 10.59 9.62 5.28
CA GLY A 161 10.93 9.77 6.70
C GLY A 161 11.52 8.53 7.37
N SER A 162 11.38 7.35 6.78
CA SER A 162 11.83 6.07 7.37
C SER A 162 12.42 5.12 6.35
N ALA A 163 13.30 4.23 6.79
CA ALA A 163 13.88 3.21 5.92
C ALA A 163 12.84 2.19 5.43
N LEU A 164 11.92 1.77 6.30
CA LEU A 164 10.86 0.82 5.96
C LEU A 164 9.61 1.54 5.49
N ASN A 165 9.08 1.13 4.34
CA ASN A 165 7.92 1.74 3.68
C ASN A 165 7.02 0.67 3.05
N VAL A 166 5.79 1.03 2.75
CA VAL A 166 4.91 0.26 1.86
C VAL A 166 5.41 0.41 0.43
N TYR A 167 5.32 -0.65 -0.36
CA TYR A 167 5.52 -0.67 -1.80
C TYR A 167 4.23 -1.04 -2.50
N LEU A 168 3.75 -0.18 -3.38
CA LEU A 168 2.60 -0.45 -4.24
C LEU A 168 3.07 -0.51 -5.69
N SER A 169 2.49 -1.42 -6.48
CA SER A 169 2.78 -1.56 -7.90
C SER A 169 1.50 -1.83 -8.67
N GLY A 170 1.29 -1.09 -9.76
CA GLY A 170 0.14 -1.30 -10.64
C GLY A 170 0.47 -0.95 -12.07
N GLY A 171 0.02 -1.75 -13.05
CA GLY A 171 0.29 -1.47 -14.44
C GLY A 171 -0.11 -2.58 -15.40
N GLY A 172 0.37 -2.46 -16.63
CA GLY A 172 0.15 -3.41 -17.70
C GLY A 172 1.39 -4.23 -18.04
N SER A 173 1.21 -5.46 -18.47
CA SER A 173 2.31 -6.30 -18.96
C SER A 173 1.93 -7.04 -20.24
N LEU A 174 2.93 -7.20 -21.11
CA LEU A 174 2.88 -7.99 -22.32
C LEU A 174 3.81 -9.20 -22.16
N GLU A 175 3.32 -10.40 -22.43
CA GLU A 175 4.09 -11.63 -22.44
C GLU A 175 4.00 -12.26 -23.83
N ILE A 176 5.15 -12.54 -24.46
CA ILE A 176 5.26 -13.12 -25.79
C ILE A 176 6.04 -14.43 -25.69
N PRO A 177 5.39 -15.61 -25.87
CA PRO A 177 6.07 -16.89 -25.92
C PRO A 177 7.04 -16.95 -27.11
N ILE A 178 8.33 -17.24 -26.83
CA ILE A 178 9.38 -17.38 -27.87
C ILE A 178 9.78 -18.82 -28.11
N SER A 179 9.63 -19.69 -27.11
CA SER A 179 9.90 -21.10 -27.21
C SER A 179 9.11 -21.90 -26.17
N LYS A 180 9.24 -23.22 -26.20
CA LYS A 180 8.79 -24.07 -25.08
C LYS A 180 9.64 -23.71 -23.85
N GLY A 181 8.99 -23.16 -22.84
CA GLY A 181 9.65 -22.80 -21.58
C GLY A 181 10.16 -21.36 -21.48
N PHE A 182 10.14 -20.54 -22.53
CA PHE A 182 10.58 -19.15 -22.45
C PHE A 182 9.57 -18.18 -23.07
N SER A 183 9.35 -17.07 -22.40
CA SER A 183 8.61 -15.90 -22.89
C SER A 183 9.43 -14.63 -22.71
N LEU A 184 9.30 -13.70 -23.65
CA LEU A 184 9.69 -12.31 -23.44
C LEU A 184 8.59 -11.61 -22.64
N THR A 185 9.00 -10.70 -21.75
CA THR A 185 8.08 -9.88 -20.95
C THR A 185 8.44 -8.42 -21.07
N ALA A 186 7.43 -7.57 -21.24
CA ALA A 186 7.55 -6.13 -21.14
C ALA A 186 6.44 -5.63 -20.23
N GLU A 187 6.78 -4.76 -19.25
CA GLU A 187 5.79 -4.20 -18.34
C GLU A 187 5.96 -2.69 -18.25
N TYR A 188 4.87 -1.99 -18.00
CA TYR A 188 4.86 -0.57 -17.66
C TYR A 188 4.01 -0.39 -16.43
N THR A 189 4.64 0.10 -15.34
CA THR A 189 4.00 0.18 -14.03
C THR A 189 4.21 1.53 -13.39
N TRP A 190 3.20 1.97 -12.66
CA TRP A 190 3.32 2.95 -11.61
C TRP A 190 3.69 2.24 -10.32
N ASN A 191 4.67 2.77 -9.60
CA ASN A 191 5.12 2.24 -8.32
C ASN A 191 5.11 3.37 -7.29
N HIS A 192 4.71 3.05 -6.07
CA HIS A 192 4.66 4.01 -4.97
C HIS A 192 5.35 3.46 -3.73
N MET A 193 6.14 4.32 -3.06
CA MET A 193 6.78 4.02 -1.78
C MET A 193 6.46 5.11 -0.78
N SER A 194 5.89 4.75 0.37
CA SER A 194 5.63 5.66 1.48
C SER A 194 5.38 4.89 2.78
N ASN A 195 5.48 5.55 3.91
CA ASN A 195 5.21 4.95 5.22
C ASN A 195 3.81 5.31 5.78
N GLY A 196 2.95 5.95 4.98
CA GLY A 196 1.59 6.31 5.39
C GLY A 196 1.54 7.26 6.60
N SER A 197 2.48 8.20 6.70
CA SER A 197 2.60 9.20 7.77
C SER A 197 2.89 8.62 9.16
N THR A 198 3.33 7.37 9.27
CA THR A 198 3.84 6.82 10.54
C THR A 198 5.10 7.55 10.99
N VAL A 199 5.90 8.02 10.03
CA VAL A 199 7.07 8.87 10.23
C VAL A 199 7.07 9.98 9.18
N VAL A 200 7.21 11.22 9.58
CA VAL A 200 7.32 12.37 8.67
C VAL A 200 8.77 12.92 8.63
N PRO A 201 9.17 13.55 7.52
CA PRO A 201 8.39 13.88 6.31
C PRO A 201 8.06 12.62 5.50
N ASN A 202 6.96 12.64 4.76
CA ASN A 202 6.52 11.50 3.95
C ASN A 202 5.71 11.99 2.73
N SER A 203 6.34 12.75 1.82
CA SER A 203 5.73 13.06 0.52
C SER A 203 5.57 11.81 -0.36
N GLY A 204 6.35 10.75 -0.06
CA GLY A 204 6.38 9.52 -0.84
C GLY A 204 7.17 9.64 -2.13
N LEU A 205 7.43 8.51 -2.78
CA LEU A 205 8.03 8.43 -4.10
C LEU A 205 7.06 7.75 -5.06
N ASN A 206 6.69 8.44 -6.13
CA ASN A 206 5.92 7.91 -7.24
C ASN A 206 6.87 7.70 -8.43
N LEU A 207 6.90 6.49 -8.97
CA LEU A 207 7.77 6.12 -10.07
C LEU A 207 6.95 5.60 -11.26
N LEU A 208 7.38 5.94 -12.46
CA LEU A 208 6.93 5.29 -13.69
C LEU A 208 8.08 4.49 -14.25
N ASN A 209 7.92 3.18 -14.31
CA ASN A 209 8.97 2.24 -14.68
C ASN A 209 8.54 1.36 -15.85
N GLY A 210 9.43 1.22 -16.84
CA GLY A 210 9.40 0.19 -17.87
C GLY A 210 10.26 -1.02 -17.43
N PHE A 211 9.76 -2.23 -17.69
CA PHE A 211 10.46 -3.47 -17.41
C PHE A 211 10.58 -4.28 -18.69
N ILE A 212 11.74 -4.87 -18.94
CA ILE A 212 11.95 -5.79 -20.06
C ILE A 212 12.75 -6.98 -19.55
N GLY A 213 12.34 -8.18 -19.92
CA GLY A 213 13.05 -9.37 -19.48
C GLY A 213 12.50 -10.67 -20.04
N VAL A 214 12.85 -11.73 -19.34
CA VAL A 214 12.49 -13.10 -19.71
C VAL A 214 11.77 -13.80 -18.56
N LYS A 215 10.88 -14.68 -18.95
CA LYS A 215 10.15 -15.58 -18.05
C LYS A 215 10.44 -17.01 -18.46
N TYR A 216 10.85 -17.84 -17.52
CA TYR A 216 11.22 -19.22 -17.69
C TYR A 216 10.21 -20.14 -17.02
N PHE A 217 9.76 -21.16 -17.74
CA PHE A 217 8.84 -22.20 -17.27
C PHE A 217 9.58 -23.54 -17.23
N PRO A 218 10.04 -24.02 -16.09
CA PRO A 218 10.78 -25.30 -15.98
C PRO A 218 10.02 -26.48 -16.55
N ASN A 219 8.71 -26.52 -16.30
CA ASN A 219 7.81 -27.57 -16.74
C ASN A 219 6.78 -27.00 -17.71
N TYR A 220 7.23 -26.64 -18.93
CA TYR A 220 6.33 -26.10 -19.94
C TYR A 220 5.28 -27.14 -20.36
N ARG A 221 4.05 -26.92 -19.93
CA ARG A 221 2.86 -27.51 -20.53
C ARG A 221 2.18 -26.45 -21.37
N LYS A 222 1.74 -26.83 -22.59
CA LYS A 222 0.91 -25.93 -23.39
C LYS A 222 -0.26 -25.47 -22.51
N PHE A 223 -0.30 -24.20 -22.20
CA PHE A 223 -1.37 -23.63 -21.38
C PHE A 223 -2.68 -23.73 -22.18
N ASN A 224 -3.37 -24.82 -22.02
CA ASN A 224 -4.77 -24.89 -22.38
C ASN A 224 -5.51 -24.19 -21.25
N SER A 225 -6.21 -23.11 -21.56
CA SER A 225 -7.08 -22.46 -20.57
C SER A 225 -7.93 -23.55 -19.93
N PRO A 226 -7.87 -23.76 -18.60
CA PRO A 226 -8.71 -24.74 -17.97
C PRO A 226 -10.15 -24.42 -18.33
N SER A 227 -10.92 -25.44 -18.70
CA SER A 227 -12.34 -25.24 -18.96
C SER A 227 -13.00 -24.74 -17.71
N LYS A 228 -13.70 -23.60 -17.80
CA LYS A 228 -14.50 -23.11 -16.68
C LYS A 228 -15.48 -24.19 -16.28
N GLN A 229 -15.38 -24.67 -15.05
CA GLN A 229 -16.40 -25.51 -14.49
C GLN A 229 -17.66 -24.68 -14.25
N ILE A 230 -18.82 -25.27 -14.34
CA ILE A 230 -20.07 -24.61 -13.94
C ILE A 230 -20.06 -24.55 -12.43
N LEU A 231 -19.64 -23.41 -11.90
CA LEU A 231 -19.67 -23.10 -10.46
C LEU A 231 -21.06 -22.58 -10.11
N LYS A 232 -21.58 -23.02 -8.95
CA LYS A 232 -22.79 -22.42 -8.39
C LYS A 232 -22.47 -20.96 -8.02
N ASP A 233 -23.37 -20.06 -8.39
CA ASP A 233 -23.29 -18.68 -7.97
C ASP A 233 -23.30 -18.56 -6.44
N ILE A 234 -22.50 -17.64 -5.93
CA ILE A 234 -22.53 -17.31 -4.50
C ILE A 234 -23.89 -16.68 -4.19
N PRO A 235 -24.60 -17.12 -3.14
CA PRO A 235 -25.85 -16.48 -2.77
C PRO A 235 -25.64 -14.97 -2.51
N HIS A 236 -26.42 -14.13 -3.19
CA HIS A 236 -26.39 -12.67 -3.02
C HIS A 236 -27.02 -12.23 -1.70
N LYS A 237 -26.57 -12.81 -0.59
CA LYS A 237 -27.02 -12.44 0.76
C LYS A 237 -26.24 -11.26 1.29
N TYR A 238 -26.91 -10.37 2.00
CA TYR A 238 -26.26 -9.32 2.76
C TYR A 238 -25.37 -9.91 3.84
N SER A 239 -24.24 -9.25 4.12
CA SER A 239 -23.38 -9.55 5.24
C SER A 239 -23.05 -8.27 5.98
N VAL A 240 -22.93 -8.35 7.29
CA VAL A 240 -22.53 -7.24 8.15
C VAL A 240 -21.11 -7.52 8.64
N GLU A 241 -20.25 -6.52 8.59
CA GLU A 241 -18.88 -6.61 9.14
C GLU A 241 -18.65 -5.47 10.11
N ILE A 242 -17.99 -5.78 11.23
CA ILE A 242 -17.50 -4.79 12.20
C ILE A 242 -16.00 -4.93 12.27
N ILE A 243 -15.28 -3.81 12.17
CA ILE A 243 -13.82 -3.75 12.25
C ILE A 243 -13.43 -2.76 13.33
N ALA A 244 -12.58 -3.18 14.26
CA ALA A 244 -11.90 -2.29 15.19
C ALA A 244 -10.42 -2.24 14.84
N SER A 245 -9.88 -1.04 14.64
CA SER A 245 -8.51 -0.82 14.19
C SER A 245 -7.78 0.20 15.05
N GLY A 246 -6.46 0.16 15.02
CA GLY A 246 -5.61 1.13 15.67
C GLY A 246 -4.25 1.25 15.01
N GLY A 247 -3.50 2.27 15.37
CA GLY A 247 -2.17 2.55 14.84
C GLY A 247 -1.57 3.79 15.47
N PHE A 248 -0.51 4.30 14.83
CA PHE A 248 0.19 5.48 15.28
C PHE A 248 0.58 6.34 14.09
N ARG A 249 0.65 7.66 14.29
CA ARG A 249 1.16 8.60 13.30
C ARG A 249 1.99 9.71 13.93
N GLN A 250 2.85 10.33 13.13
CA GLN A 250 3.50 11.60 13.45
C GLN A 250 2.77 12.75 12.74
N LEU A 251 2.88 13.95 13.28
CA LEU A 251 2.30 15.15 12.68
C LEU A 251 3.33 15.96 11.91
N PHE A 252 4.49 16.19 12.51
CA PHE A 252 5.49 17.12 12.03
C PHE A 252 6.91 16.59 12.22
N TYR A 253 7.82 16.86 11.29
CA TYR A 253 9.17 16.27 11.26
C TYR A 253 10.09 16.73 12.41
N LEU A 254 9.82 17.88 13.03
CA LEU A 254 10.52 18.35 14.24
C LEU A 254 9.85 17.88 15.55
N ASP A 255 8.68 17.27 15.47
CA ASP A 255 7.99 16.68 16.62
C ASP A 255 8.21 15.15 16.63
N ASN A 256 9.07 14.67 17.51
CA ASN A 256 9.36 13.23 17.63
C ASN A 256 8.23 12.43 18.29
N ARG A 257 7.13 13.07 18.71
CA ARG A 257 5.99 12.39 19.32
C ARG A 257 5.23 11.57 18.28
N THR A 258 4.77 10.42 18.72
CA THR A 258 3.83 9.58 17.99
C THR A 258 2.47 9.64 18.66
N TYR A 259 1.43 9.82 17.87
CA TYR A 259 0.06 9.97 18.35
C TYR A 259 -0.73 8.71 18.03
N PRO A 260 -1.49 8.16 19.01
CA PRO A 260 -2.34 7.01 18.76
C PRO A 260 -3.53 7.38 17.88
N ILE A 261 -3.87 6.46 16.98
CA ILE A 261 -5.13 6.51 16.22
C ILE A 261 -5.94 5.26 16.51
N ALA A 262 -7.26 5.37 16.42
CA ALA A 262 -8.17 4.23 16.47
C ALA A 262 -9.36 4.46 15.55
N SER A 263 -9.95 3.38 15.05
CA SER A 263 -11.17 3.45 14.25
C SER A 263 -12.11 2.29 14.54
N ILE A 264 -13.40 2.53 14.34
CA ILE A 264 -14.44 1.52 14.27
C ILE A 264 -15.19 1.72 12.97
N ALA A 265 -15.32 0.65 12.18
CA ALA A 265 -16.08 0.62 10.94
C ALA A 265 -17.15 -0.46 11.01
N ILE A 266 -18.39 -0.11 10.62
CA ILE A 266 -19.49 -1.05 10.47
C ILE A 266 -19.94 -0.98 9.02
N GLY A 267 -19.86 -2.09 8.28
CA GLY A 267 -20.22 -2.17 6.87
C GLY A 267 -21.33 -3.19 6.62
N VAL A 268 -22.28 -2.83 5.77
CA VAL A 268 -23.30 -3.74 5.23
C VAL A 268 -22.99 -3.97 3.76
N TYR A 269 -22.68 -5.19 3.38
CA TYR A 269 -22.22 -5.56 2.05
C TYR A 269 -23.23 -6.41 1.31
N ARG A 270 -23.32 -6.19 -0.01
CA ARG A 270 -24.05 -7.02 -0.95
C ARG A 270 -23.10 -7.52 -2.06
N PRO A 271 -22.99 -8.83 -2.29
CA PRO A 271 -22.30 -9.36 -3.46
C PRO A 271 -23.03 -8.90 -4.75
N ILE A 272 -22.28 -8.33 -5.68
CA ILE A 272 -22.75 -7.94 -7.01
C ILE A 272 -22.39 -9.04 -8.00
N THR A 273 -21.19 -9.61 -7.84
CA THR A 273 -20.72 -10.79 -8.59
C THR A 273 -20.06 -11.78 -7.62
N ASN A 274 -19.63 -12.92 -8.13
CA ASN A 274 -18.91 -13.91 -7.32
C ASN A 274 -17.51 -13.47 -6.84
N TYR A 275 -16.99 -12.36 -7.36
CA TYR A 275 -15.66 -11.82 -7.04
C TYR A 275 -15.68 -10.37 -6.59
N TYR A 276 -16.85 -9.72 -6.59
CA TYR A 276 -16.98 -8.31 -6.23
C TYR A 276 -18.23 -8.05 -5.40
N ARG A 277 -18.07 -7.25 -4.33
CA ARG A 277 -19.18 -6.79 -3.52
C ARG A 277 -19.09 -5.28 -3.26
N MET A 278 -20.23 -4.67 -3.06
CA MET A 278 -20.37 -3.28 -2.62
C MET A 278 -20.99 -3.23 -1.25
N GLY A 279 -20.69 -2.16 -0.51
CA GLY A 279 -21.25 -1.93 0.80
C GLY A 279 -21.48 -0.45 1.10
N LEU A 280 -22.25 -0.23 2.16
CA LEU A 280 -22.37 1.06 2.82
C LEU A 280 -21.87 0.90 4.25
N GLY A 281 -21.09 1.86 4.72
CA GLY A 281 -20.47 1.80 6.04
C GLY A 281 -20.72 3.04 6.87
N LEU A 282 -20.61 2.85 8.18
CA LEU A 282 -20.50 3.89 9.19
C LEU A 282 -19.10 3.79 9.80
N ASP A 283 -18.39 4.91 9.84
CA ASP A 283 -17.01 4.98 10.32
C ASP A 283 -16.91 5.99 11.46
N ALA A 284 -16.17 5.62 12.50
CA ALA A 284 -15.78 6.51 13.59
C ALA A 284 -14.25 6.45 13.74
N PHE A 285 -13.62 7.62 13.87
CA PHE A 285 -12.18 7.77 13.98
C PHE A 285 -11.81 8.56 15.22
N TYR A 286 -10.79 8.10 15.92
CA TYR A 286 -10.07 8.83 16.96
C TYR A 286 -8.67 9.13 16.44
N ASP A 287 -8.24 10.39 16.52
CA ASP A 287 -6.91 10.83 16.14
C ASP A 287 -6.28 11.68 17.25
N GLY A 288 -5.28 11.11 17.93
CA GLY A 288 -4.59 11.75 19.05
C GLY A 288 -3.80 13.01 18.71
N VAL A 289 -3.52 13.23 17.41
CA VAL A 289 -2.83 14.44 16.92
C VAL A 289 -3.55 15.74 17.34
N TYR A 290 -4.87 15.69 17.49
CA TYR A 290 -5.68 16.86 17.81
C TYR A 290 -5.83 17.10 19.32
N ASP A 291 -4.72 17.01 20.06
CA ASP A 291 -4.70 17.11 21.54
C ASP A 291 -4.43 18.54 22.07
N GLY A 292 -4.23 19.52 21.19
CA GLY A 292 -3.93 20.89 21.56
C GLY A 292 -2.51 21.15 22.07
N THR A 293 -1.67 20.10 22.09
CA THR A 293 -0.25 20.21 22.52
C THR A 293 0.72 20.23 21.36
N SER A 294 0.24 20.08 20.14
CA SER A 294 1.05 20.15 18.92
C SER A 294 1.38 21.59 18.59
N LEU A 295 2.65 21.96 18.75
CA LEU A 295 3.12 23.34 18.71
C LEU A 295 3.29 23.90 17.30
N TYR A 296 3.32 23.07 16.25
CA TYR A 296 3.85 23.51 14.97
C TYR A 296 2.81 23.74 13.88
N GLU A 297 1.91 22.81 13.66
CA GLU A 297 0.97 22.92 12.52
C GLU A 297 -0.49 23.16 12.93
N ARG A 298 -0.81 23.00 14.22
CA ARG A 298 -2.22 23.04 14.71
C ARG A 298 -2.39 23.92 15.94
N THR A 299 -1.74 25.09 15.88
CA THR A 299 -1.79 26.10 16.96
C THR A 299 -3.19 26.64 17.25
N TYR A 300 -4.13 26.44 16.30
CA TYR A 300 -5.54 26.80 16.48
C TYR A 300 -6.30 25.80 17.37
N ILE A 301 -5.73 24.63 17.68
CA ILE A 301 -6.29 23.69 18.63
C ILE A 301 -5.68 23.98 19.99
N THR A 302 -6.41 24.70 20.83
CA THR A 302 -5.91 25.20 22.12
C THR A 302 -6.31 24.32 23.32
N SER A 303 -7.07 23.24 23.10
CA SER A 303 -7.58 22.40 24.17
C SER A 303 -7.52 20.92 23.84
N ASN A 304 -7.16 20.11 24.83
CA ASN A 304 -7.15 18.64 24.74
C ASN A 304 -8.56 18.05 25.00
N LEU A 305 -9.54 18.43 24.18
CA LEU A 305 -10.91 17.93 24.29
C LEU A 305 -11.10 16.69 23.42
N LEU A 306 -11.77 15.66 23.95
CA LEU A 306 -12.07 14.45 23.20
C LEU A 306 -12.82 14.73 21.88
N LYS A 307 -13.74 15.69 21.90
CA LYS A 307 -14.51 16.10 20.70
C LYS A 307 -13.61 16.53 19.53
N ASN A 308 -12.44 17.12 19.78
CA ASN A 308 -11.50 17.54 18.73
C ASN A 308 -10.80 16.36 18.07
N LYS A 309 -10.71 15.23 18.76
CA LYS A 309 -10.03 14.01 18.31
C LYS A 309 -10.96 13.03 17.59
N LEU A 310 -12.26 13.27 17.63
CA LEU A 310 -13.27 12.39 17.04
C LEU A 310 -13.76 12.92 15.70
N ARG A 311 -13.91 12.02 14.74
CA ARG A 311 -14.60 12.23 13.47
C ARG A 311 -15.50 11.04 13.19
N ALA A 312 -16.61 11.26 12.49
CA ALA A 312 -17.50 10.20 12.05
C ALA A 312 -17.99 10.46 10.63
N GLY A 313 -18.23 9.40 9.88
CA GLY A 313 -18.64 9.49 8.50
C GLY A 313 -19.42 8.29 8.01
N ILE A 314 -19.89 8.42 6.79
CA ILE A 314 -20.46 7.33 6.01
C ILE A 314 -19.50 7.01 4.87
N SER A 315 -19.46 5.74 4.46
CA SER A 315 -18.60 5.31 3.35
C SER A 315 -19.33 4.42 2.36
N TRP A 316 -19.00 4.59 1.09
CA TRP A 316 -19.35 3.68 0.02
C TRP A 316 -18.16 2.77 -0.23
N GLN A 317 -18.37 1.48 -0.05
CA GLN A 317 -17.31 0.48 0.04
C GLN A 317 -17.33 -0.45 -1.18
N HIS A 318 -16.16 -0.67 -1.77
CA HIS A 318 -15.95 -1.50 -2.94
C HIS A 318 -14.91 -2.56 -2.63
N GLU A 319 -15.23 -3.83 -2.82
CA GLU A 319 -14.33 -4.92 -2.47
C GLU A 319 -14.25 -6.00 -3.55
N VAL A 320 -13.02 -6.43 -3.83
CA VAL A 320 -12.69 -7.57 -4.68
C VAL A 320 -12.35 -8.77 -3.80
N LEU A 321 -12.99 -9.90 -4.07
CA LEU A 321 -12.88 -11.15 -3.29
C LEU A 321 -11.91 -12.11 -3.94
N LEU A 322 -10.85 -12.47 -3.25
CA LEU A 322 -9.73 -13.31 -3.73
C LEU A 322 -9.54 -14.52 -2.80
N GLY A 323 -10.62 -15.22 -2.52
CA GLY A 323 -10.65 -16.35 -1.60
C GLY A 323 -10.60 -15.88 -0.14
N ARG A 324 -9.49 -16.09 0.57
CA ARG A 324 -9.30 -15.57 1.93
C ARG A 324 -8.90 -14.11 1.98
N ILE A 325 -8.48 -13.56 0.85
CA ILE A 325 -8.05 -12.18 0.75
C ILE A 325 -9.20 -11.34 0.20
N THR A 326 -9.39 -10.15 0.75
CA THR A 326 -10.29 -9.13 0.22
C THR A 326 -9.51 -7.82 0.11
N ALA A 327 -9.53 -7.19 -1.04
CA ALA A 327 -8.97 -5.87 -1.26
C ALA A 327 -10.09 -4.88 -1.53
N GLY A 328 -10.08 -3.74 -0.86
CA GLY A 328 -11.17 -2.77 -0.95
C GLY A 328 -10.72 -1.33 -0.99
N ILE A 329 -11.63 -0.48 -1.44
CA ILE A 329 -11.55 0.98 -1.38
C ILE A 329 -12.87 1.49 -0.84
N ASP A 330 -12.79 2.33 0.18
CA ASP A 330 -13.91 3.05 0.78
C ASP A 330 -13.83 4.51 0.36
N LEU A 331 -14.92 5.06 -0.10
CA LEU A 331 -15.10 6.48 -0.42
C LEU A 331 -16.01 7.08 0.65
N GLY A 332 -15.46 7.87 1.53
CA GLY A 332 -16.14 8.34 2.73
C GLY A 332 -16.42 9.83 2.75
N LEU A 333 -17.51 10.21 3.43
CA LEU A 333 -17.93 11.56 3.68
C LEU A 333 -18.04 11.79 5.19
N TYR A 334 -17.41 12.84 5.71
CA TYR A 334 -17.54 13.20 7.12
C TYR A 334 -18.92 13.80 7.43
N LEU A 335 -19.66 13.19 8.34
CA LEU A 335 -20.88 13.73 8.94
C LEU A 335 -20.56 14.57 10.18
N TYR A 336 -19.52 14.19 10.92
CA TYR A 336 -19.02 14.92 12.06
C TYR A 336 -17.51 15.13 11.89
N ASP A 337 -17.12 16.38 11.77
CA ASP A 337 -15.75 16.85 11.73
C ASP A 337 -15.64 18.20 12.44
N PRO A 338 -15.23 18.23 13.69
CA PRO A 338 -15.15 19.47 14.47
C PRO A 338 -14.08 20.43 13.97
N LEU A 339 -13.13 19.94 13.17
CA LEU A 339 -12.00 20.73 12.70
C LEU A 339 -12.35 21.64 11.52
N LYS A 340 -13.35 21.29 10.73
CA LYS A 340 -13.77 22.08 9.55
C LYS A 340 -14.09 23.55 9.86
N ASN A 341 -14.48 23.85 11.10
CA ASN A 341 -14.83 25.18 11.57
C ASN A 341 -13.70 25.88 12.36
N LEU A 342 -12.51 25.27 12.43
CA LEU A 342 -11.33 25.84 13.07
C LEU A 342 -10.39 26.47 12.03
N SER A 343 -9.59 27.46 12.45
CA SER A 343 -8.49 27.99 11.62
C SER A 343 -7.43 26.88 11.40
N PRO A 344 -6.84 26.69 10.21
CA PRO A 344 -7.01 27.51 8.99
C PRO A 344 -8.25 27.16 8.16
N TYR A 345 -9.08 26.23 8.60
CA TYR A 345 -10.22 25.72 7.86
C TYR A 345 -11.37 26.77 7.78
N ASN A 346 -11.31 27.78 8.62
CA ASN A 346 -12.29 28.86 8.64
C ASN A 346 -11.65 30.19 8.20
N ASP A 347 -12.35 30.95 7.37
CA ASP A 347 -11.90 32.27 6.97
C ASP A 347 -12.07 33.23 8.15
N ALA A 348 -10.97 33.54 8.83
CA ALA A 348 -10.95 34.35 10.04
C ALA A 348 -11.49 35.79 9.85
N LYS A 349 -11.72 36.24 8.62
CA LYS A 349 -12.22 37.58 8.28
C LYS A 349 -13.72 37.77 8.48
N ASN A 350 -14.52 36.69 8.53
CA ASN A 350 -15.98 36.81 8.46
C ASN A 350 -16.74 36.24 9.67
N GLY A 351 -16.07 36.02 10.79
CA GLY A 351 -16.68 35.31 11.91
C GLY A 351 -16.87 33.84 11.61
N GLN A 352 -17.12 33.04 12.62
CA GLN A 352 -17.28 31.60 12.53
C GLN A 352 -18.57 31.24 11.76
N LEU A 353 -18.50 31.24 10.45
CA LEU A 353 -19.55 30.62 9.64
C LEU A 353 -19.31 29.12 9.65
N ASP A 354 -20.27 28.35 10.16
CA ASP A 354 -20.24 26.90 10.08
C ASP A 354 -20.13 26.47 8.60
N LYS A 355 -19.07 25.80 8.23
CA LYS A 355 -18.93 25.23 6.89
C LYS A 355 -20.02 24.17 6.69
N PRO A 356 -20.67 24.14 5.51
CA PRO A 356 -21.62 23.10 5.18
C PRO A 356 -20.95 21.72 5.12
N LEU A 357 -21.72 20.66 4.90
CA LEU A 357 -21.18 19.30 4.79
C LEU A 357 -20.16 19.19 3.66
N ILE A 358 -20.42 19.80 2.52
CA ILE A 358 -19.55 19.88 1.33
C ILE A 358 -19.18 21.35 1.14
N TYR A 359 -17.89 21.64 1.11
CA TYR A 359 -17.36 23.00 1.01
C TYR A 359 -16.10 23.03 0.14
N PRO A 360 -15.80 24.15 -0.54
CA PRO A 360 -14.52 24.38 -1.18
C PRO A 360 -13.39 24.39 -0.14
N TYR A 361 -12.28 23.71 -0.40
CA TYR A 361 -11.14 23.68 0.48
C TYR A 361 -9.83 23.61 -0.31
N ASN A 362 -8.74 24.02 0.34
CA ASN A 362 -7.39 23.93 -0.23
C ASN A 362 -6.79 22.55 0.10
N ILE A 363 -6.69 21.70 -0.89
CA ILE A 363 -6.20 20.31 -0.76
C ILE A 363 -4.78 20.22 -0.20
N ASN A 364 -3.96 21.27 -0.34
CA ASN A 364 -2.60 21.28 0.17
C ASN A 364 -2.53 21.53 1.68
N ASN A 365 -3.51 22.27 2.23
CA ASN A 365 -3.48 22.76 3.61
C ASN A 365 -4.59 22.19 4.48
N GLU A 366 -5.67 21.68 3.87
CA GLU A 366 -6.87 21.22 4.56
C GLU A 366 -7.13 19.74 4.27
N ASP A 367 -7.73 19.02 5.23
CA ASP A 367 -8.11 17.62 5.06
C ASP A 367 -9.41 17.47 4.22
N GLY A 368 -10.25 18.53 4.18
CA GLY A 368 -11.48 18.52 3.41
C GLY A 368 -12.63 17.76 4.08
N TRP A 369 -13.71 17.59 3.33
CA TRP A 369 -14.98 17.00 3.80
C TRP A 369 -15.11 15.50 3.51
N PHE A 370 -14.17 14.92 2.79
CA PHE A 370 -14.21 13.51 2.45
C PHE A 370 -12.88 12.80 2.78
N TYR A 371 -12.92 11.46 2.83
CA TYR A 371 -11.77 10.61 3.00
C TYR A 371 -11.86 9.40 2.09
N THR A 372 -10.73 8.80 1.82
CA THR A 372 -10.66 7.47 1.21
C THR A 372 -9.92 6.51 2.14
N ARG A 373 -10.25 5.23 2.07
CA ARG A 373 -9.55 4.19 2.81
C ARG A 373 -9.31 2.99 1.91
N ALA A 374 -8.05 2.68 1.62
CA ALA A 374 -7.67 1.43 1.00
C ALA A 374 -7.59 0.36 2.09
N THR A 375 -8.20 -0.81 1.86
CA THR A 375 -8.25 -1.89 2.83
C THR A 375 -7.75 -3.21 2.24
N PHE A 376 -7.06 -3.97 3.06
CA PHE A 376 -6.66 -5.33 2.77
C PHE A 376 -7.08 -6.20 3.96
N LYS A 377 -7.91 -7.22 3.71
CA LYS A 377 -8.44 -8.12 4.73
C LYS A 377 -7.98 -9.54 4.47
N TYR A 378 -7.64 -10.28 5.51
CA TYR A 378 -7.33 -11.71 5.44
C TYR A 378 -8.21 -12.50 6.39
N ALA A 379 -9.03 -13.39 5.86
CA ALA A 379 -9.94 -14.24 6.61
C ALA A 379 -9.17 -15.33 7.36
N LEU A 380 -9.17 -15.27 8.69
CA LEU A 380 -8.65 -16.30 9.57
C LEU A 380 -9.63 -17.47 9.66
N THR A 381 -10.90 -17.14 9.80
CA THR A 381 -12.04 -18.07 9.79
C THR A 381 -13.14 -17.56 8.87
N ASN A 382 -14.29 -18.19 8.84
CA ASN A 382 -15.47 -17.70 8.10
C ASN A 382 -16.04 -16.39 8.68
N HIS A 383 -15.73 -16.09 9.94
CA HIS A 383 -16.28 -14.95 10.67
C HIS A 383 -15.20 -13.94 11.08
N VAL A 384 -13.99 -14.38 11.38
CA VAL A 384 -12.92 -13.53 11.91
C VAL A 384 -11.89 -13.25 10.84
N PHE A 385 -11.49 -11.98 10.69
CA PHE A 385 -10.45 -11.56 9.78
C PHE A 385 -9.57 -10.45 10.38
N ILE A 386 -8.33 -10.38 9.93
CA ILE A 386 -7.44 -9.25 10.18
C ILE A 386 -7.52 -8.28 9.02
N SER A 387 -7.29 -7.00 9.30
CA SER A 387 -7.30 -5.95 8.29
C SER A 387 -6.07 -5.05 8.41
N LEU A 388 -5.64 -4.53 7.28
CA LEU A 388 -4.69 -3.43 7.13
C LEU A 388 -5.41 -2.34 6.36
N GLY A 389 -5.46 -1.13 6.90
CA GLY A 389 -6.08 0.03 6.29
C GLY A 389 -5.07 1.16 6.08
N LEU A 390 -5.20 1.88 4.99
CA LEU A 390 -4.54 3.16 4.74
C LEU A 390 -5.63 4.21 4.52
N LYS A 391 -5.81 5.11 5.49
CA LYS A 391 -6.71 6.25 5.37
C LYS A 391 -6.01 7.42 4.72
N THR A 392 -6.68 8.08 3.77
CA THR A 392 -6.11 9.19 3.02
C THR A 392 -7.14 10.29 2.78
N HIS A 393 -6.65 11.49 2.52
CA HIS A 393 -7.42 12.59 1.93
C HIS A 393 -6.90 12.76 0.49
N LEU A 394 -7.51 12.04 -0.48
CA LEU A 394 -7.03 11.90 -1.85
C LEU A 394 -5.57 11.43 -1.90
N GLN A 395 -4.66 12.34 -2.24
CA GLN A 395 -3.23 12.06 -2.41
C GLN A 395 -2.42 12.12 -1.11
N LYS A 396 -2.99 12.67 -0.01
CA LYS A 396 -2.29 12.82 1.27
C LYS A 396 -2.65 11.65 2.18
N ALA A 397 -1.68 10.79 2.48
CA ALA A 397 -1.84 9.75 3.48
C ALA A 397 -2.01 10.37 4.87
N GLU A 398 -3.01 9.91 5.61
CA GLU A 398 -3.25 10.34 6.98
C GLU A 398 -2.65 9.37 7.98
N PHE A 399 -3.00 8.09 7.88
CA PHE A 399 -2.43 7.04 8.73
C PHE A 399 -2.64 5.62 8.18
N ILE A 400 -1.81 4.70 8.67
CA ILE A 400 -1.99 3.25 8.52
C ILE A 400 -2.61 2.70 9.81
N GLU A 401 -3.58 1.80 9.67
CA GLU A 401 -4.26 1.15 10.77
C GLU A 401 -4.28 -0.38 10.60
N TRP A 402 -4.16 -1.08 11.72
CA TRP A 402 -4.27 -2.54 11.81
C TRP A 402 -5.52 -2.89 12.57
N GLY A 403 -6.30 -3.81 12.07
CA GLY A 403 -7.59 -4.12 12.65
C GLY A 403 -7.88 -5.61 12.76
N LEU A 404 -8.84 -5.89 13.64
CA LEU A 404 -9.53 -7.17 13.76
C LEU A 404 -10.99 -6.95 13.41
N GLY A 405 -11.54 -7.81 12.55
CA GLY A 405 -12.93 -7.71 12.14
C GLY A 405 -13.70 -8.99 12.34
N TYR A 406 -15.01 -8.83 12.49
CA TYR A 406 -15.97 -9.92 12.60
C TYR A 406 -17.07 -9.76 11.55
N LYS A 407 -17.38 -10.85 10.85
CA LYS A 407 -18.42 -10.95 9.83
C LYS A 407 -19.58 -11.80 10.36
N PHE A 408 -20.77 -11.27 10.30
CA PHE A 408 -22.03 -11.92 10.65
C PHE A 408 -22.66 -12.66 9.47
#